data_6676aa8d6d8d9146861498d48da3ec25
#
_entry.id   6676aa8d6d8d9146861498d48da3ec25
#
_cell.length_a   1.000
_cell.length_b   1.000
_cell.length_c   1.000
_cell.angle_alpha   90.00
_cell.angle_beta   90.00
_cell.angle_gamma   90.00
#
_symmetry.space_group_name_H-M   'P 1'
#
loop_
_entity.id
_entity.type
_entity.pdbx_description
1 polymer ?
#
loop_
_entity_poly.entity_id
_entity_poly.type
_entity_poly.pdbx_seq_one_letter_code
_entity_poly.pdbx_strand_id
1 'polypeptide(L)'
;MKNIVIAIDVMGGDLGPKATIEGVAMASKIHPNVKFKLFGDKKKSNIDLDKNPNLSNFEFFHTNESIKSDDEPVNALRKLKNSSMRLGINCVKSMECDGFVSAGNTGALMAISKFVLKTIKGIDRPAIAGILPTMKGQTVVLDLGANVDCTNENLVQFALMGDVFSKIVLGIKKPVLGLLNVGSEHIKGNSIVKQTFEDLKKISSQ
;
A
#
# COMPACT_ATOMS: atom_id res chain seq x y z
N MET A 1 22.26 -6.90 -11.14
CA MET A 1 20.88 -6.48 -10.78
C MET A 1 20.89 -5.98 -9.34
N LYS A 2 20.20 -4.87 -9.03
CA LYS A 2 20.05 -4.39 -7.65
C LYS A 2 19.30 -5.44 -6.84
N ASN A 3 19.80 -5.84 -5.68
CA ASN A 3 19.05 -6.70 -4.77
C ASN A 3 17.86 -5.90 -4.21
N ILE A 4 16.66 -6.42 -4.39
CA ILE A 4 15.44 -5.83 -3.82
C ILE A 4 15.34 -6.24 -2.36
N VAL A 5 15.02 -5.28 -1.48
CA VAL A 5 14.82 -5.49 -0.05
C VAL A 5 13.41 -5.07 0.33
N ILE A 6 12.63 -5.99 0.89
CA ILE A 6 11.23 -5.74 1.30
C ILE A 6 11.13 -5.81 2.83
N ALA A 7 10.59 -4.75 3.43
CA ALA A 7 10.23 -4.73 4.83
C ALA A 7 8.85 -5.37 5.04
N ILE A 8 8.71 -6.20 6.07
CA ILE A 8 7.49 -6.96 6.38
C ILE A 8 7.04 -6.67 7.81
N ASP A 9 5.79 -6.26 7.98
CA ASP A 9 5.11 -6.23 9.27
C ASP A 9 4.66 -7.65 9.66
N VAL A 10 5.40 -8.28 10.54
CA VAL A 10 5.10 -9.66 10.97
C VAL A 10 3.86 -9.73 11.85
N MET A 11 3.52 -8.63 12.52
CA MET A 11 2.42 -8.58 13.52
C MET A 11 1.08 -8.21 12.92
N GLY A 12 1.04 -7.77 11.68
CA GLY A 12 -0.19 -7.37 11.00
C GLY A 12 -1.04 -8.54 10.54
N GLY A 13 -2.38 -8.34 10.54
CA GLY A 13 -3.38 -9.29 10.04
C GLY A 13 -3.98 -10.20 11.10
N ASP A 14 -5.16 -10.73 10.78
CA ASP A 14 -6.00 -11.51 11.71
C ASP A 14 -5.43 -12.91 12.00
N LEU A 15 -4.65 -13.45 11.08
CA LEU A 15 -4.01 -14.76 11.21
C LEU A 15 -2.68 -14.72 11.98
N GLY A 16 -2.23 -13.50 12.31
CA GLY A 16 -1.04 -13.27 13.13
C GLY A 16 0.29 -13.64 12.48
N PRO A 17 1.38 -13.68 13.28
CA PRO A 17 2.74 -13.81 12.78
C PRO A 17 3.01 -15.08 11.99
N LYS A 18 2.37 -16.19 12.34
CA LYS A 18 2.57 -17.50 11.69
C LYS A 18 2.31 -17.43 10.19
N ALA A 19 1.14 -16.89 9.81
CA ALA A 19 0.77 -16.78 8.40
C ALA A 19 1.73 -15.88 7.62
N THR A 20 2.16 -14.76 8.21
CA THR A 20 3.11 -13.85 7.57
C THR A 20 4.46 -14.53 7.32
N ILE A 21 4.96 -15.30 8.28
CA ILE A 21 6.23 -16.01 8.15
C ILE A 21 6.17 -17.14 7.13
N GLU A 22 5.07 -17.91 7.13
CA GLU A 22 4.83 -18.92 6.09
C GLU A 22 4.80 -18.26 4.69
N GLY A 23 4.13 -17.11 4.56
CA GLY A 23 4.11 -16.31 3.33
C GLY A 23 5.51 -15.85 2.90
N VAL A 24 6.33 -15.35 3.82
CA VAL A 24 7.72 -14.97 3.53
C VAL A 24 8.54 -16.18 3.08
N ALA A 25 8.40 -17.32 3.73
CA ALA A 25 9.10 -18.55 3.34
C ALA A 25 8.70 -19.02 1.93
N MET A 26 7.43 -18.89 1.56
CA MET A 26 6.97 -19.17 0.20
C MET A 26 7.53 -18.15 -0.82
N ALA A 27 7.47 -16.86 -0.49
CA ALA A 27 7.99 -15.80 -1.34
C ALA A 27 9.51 -15.92 -1.57
N SER A 28 10.26 -16.29 -0.54
CA SER A 28 11.72 -16.53 -0.65
C SER A 28 12.09 -17.64 -1.63
N LYS A 29 11.25 -18.68 -1.73
CA LYS A 29 11.46 -19.77 -2.70
C LYS A 29 11.20 -19.31 -4.14
N ILE A 30 10.17 -18.46 -4.33
CA ILE A 30 9.78 -17.97 -5.66
C ILE A 30 10.73 -16.86 -6.11
N HIS A 31 11.21 -16.05 -5.17
CA HIS A 31 12.03 -14.86 -5.42
C HIS A 31 13.37 -14.93 -4.65
N PRO A 32 14.31 -15.81 -5.01
CA PRO A 32 15.55 -16.03 -4.24
C PRO A 32 16.48 -14.81 -4.20
N ASN A 33 16.30 -13.85 -5.10
CA ASN A 33 17.08 -12.61 -5.16
C ASN A 33 16.49 -11.46 -4.32
N VAL A 34 15.32 -11.68 -3.68
CA VAL A 34 14.70 -10.70 -2.79
C VAL A 34 15.13 -10.97 -1.35
N LYS A 35 15.56 -9.91 -0.66
CA LYS A 35 15.84 -9.95 0.77
C LYS A 35 14.64 -9.42 1.56
N PHE A 36 14.39 -9.99 2.74
CA PHE A 36 13.28 -9.59 3.59
C PHE A 36 13.80 -9.08 4.94
N LYS A 37 13.34 -7.92 5.38
CA LYS A 37 13.52 -7.40 6.73
C LYS A 37 12.21 -7.53 7.49
N LEU A 38 12.18 -8.39 8.50
CA LEU A 38 10.99 -8.75 9.27
C LEU A 38 10.94 -7.94 10.56
N PHE A 39 9.86 -7.24 10.82
CA PHE A 39 9.66 -6.42 12.01
C PHE A 39 8.54 -7.00 12.87
N GLY A 40 8.80 -7.31 14.15
CA GLY A 40 7.78 -7.84 15.04
C GLY A 40 8.30 -8.44 16.34
N ASP A 41 7.40 -9.06 17.10
CA ASP A 41 7.74 -9.74 18.34
C ASP A 41 8.32 -11.14 18.05
N LYS A 42 9.62 -11.31 18.30
CA LYS A 42 10.34 -12.56 18.04
C LYS A 42 9.75 -13.74 18.81
N LYS A 43 9.26 -13.51 20.05
CA LYS A 43 8.66 -14.58 20.88
C LYS A 43 7.31 -15.02 20.34
N LYS A 44 6.43 -14.07 19.99
CA LYS A 44 5.10 -14.35 19.43
C LYS A 44 5.19 -14.96 18.03
N SER A 45 6.22 -14.60 17.29
CA SER A 45 6.45 -15.14 15.95
C SER A 45 6.88 -16.60 15.94
N ASN A 46 7.35 -17.12 17.08
CA ASN A 46 7.84 -18.49 17.26
C ASN A 46 8.78 -18.94 16.13
N ILE A 47 9.60 -18.00 15.65
CA ILE A 47 10.56 -18.27 14.59
C ILE A 47 11.78 -18.93 15.22
N ASP A 48 11.94 -20.20 14.98
CA ASP A 48 13.22 -20.88 15.16
C ASP A 48 14.04 -20.65 13.88
N LEU A 49 14.85 -19.58 13.90
CA LEU A 49 15.68 -19.18 12.77
C LEU A 49 16.65 -20.28 12.35
N ASP A 50 17.11 -21.06 13.33
CA ASP A 50 18.12 -22.11 13.14
C ASP A 50 17.54 -23.37 12.51
N LYS A 51 16.22 -23.56 12.61
CA LYS A 51 15.51 -24.75 12.09
C LYS A 51 14.83 -24.55 10.73
N ASN A 52 14.89 -23.35 10.16
CA ASN A 52 14.19 -23.07 8.90
C ASN A 52 15.16 -22.67 7.77
N PRO A 53 15.80 -23.65 7.11
CA PRO A 53 16.81 -23.41 6.06
C PRO A 53 16.26 -22.65 4.84
N ASN A 54 14.91 -22.57 4.71
CA ASN A 54 14.25 -21.80 3.65
C ASN A 54 14.24 -20.28 3.92
N LEU A 55 14.79 -19.84 5.04
CA LEU A 55 14.78 -18.44 5.48
C LEU A 55 16.21 -17.83 5.43
N SER A 56 17.02 -18.21 4.44
CA SER A 56 18.41 -17.71 4.29
C SER A 56 18.50 -16.22 3.88
N ASN A 57 17.40 -15.63 3.39
CA ASN A 57 17.39 -14.30 2.81
C ASN A 57 16.62 -13.27 3.65
N PHE A 58 16.51 -13.47 4.99
CA PHE A 58 15.83 -12.50 5.84
C PHE A 58 16.65 -12.11 7.07
N GLU A 59 16.32 -10.93 7.58
CA GLU A 59 16.83 -10.35 8.81
C GLU A 59 15.65 -9.98 9.71
N PHE A 60 15.71 -10.31 11.01
CA PHE A 60 14.61 -10.08 11.94
C PHE A 60 14.91 -8.96 12.93
N PHE A 61 14.07 -7.94 12.97
CA PHE A 61 14.13 -6.79 13.88
C PHE A 61 13.05 -6.93 14.94
N HIS A 62 13.47 -7.13 16.18
CA HIS A 62 12.56 -7.34 17.30
C HIS A 62 11.91 -6.03 17.77
N THR A 63 10.59 -6.07 17.96
CA THR A 63 9.82 -5.07 18.71
C THR A 63 8.63 -5.71 19.39
N ASN A 64 8.31 -5.22 20.60
CA ASN A 64 7.13 -5.67 21.35
C ASN A 64 5.86 -4.87 20.99
N GLU A 65 6.02 -3.75 20.28
CA GLU A 65 4.89 -2.90 19.88
C GLU A 65 4.29 -3.38 18.57
N SER A 66 2.97 -3.50 18.55
CA SER A 66 2.19 -3.79 17.33
C SER A 66 0.92 -2.96 17.30
N ILE A 67 0.41 -2.69 16.11
CA ILE A 67 -0.86 -1.99 15.89
C ILE A 67 -1.93 -3.04 15.69
N LYS A 68 -3.02 -2.93 16.45
CA LYS A 68 -4.18 -3.83 16.36
C LYS A 68 -5.13 -3.35 15.25
N SER A 69 -6.00 -4.26 14.80
CA SER A 69 -6.99 -3.97 13.75
C SER A 69 -7.99 -2.89 14.15
N ASP A 70 -8.29 -2.78 15.47
CA ASP A 70 -9.23 -1.82 16.06
C ASP A 70 -8.58 -0.55 16.61
N ASP A 71 -7.27 -0.41 16.52
CA ASP A 71 -6.58 0.82 16.95
C ASP A 71 -6.96 2.00 16.04
N GLU A 72 -7.27 3.14 16.64
CA GLU A 72 -7.48 4.39 15.90
C GLU A 72 -6.19 4.83 15.20
N PRO A 73 -6.22 5.13 13.88
CA PRO A 73 -5.03 5.51 13.11
C PRO A 73 -4.23 6.67 13.71
N VAL A 74 -4.91 7.67 14.27
CA VAL A 74 -4.27 8.84 14.89
C VAL A 74 -3.53 8.45 16.17
N ASN A 75 -4.12 7.56 16.97
CA ASN A 75 -3.50 7.06 18.20
C ASN A 75 -2.30 6.17 17.88
N ALA A 76 -2.42 5.28 16.89
CA ALA A 76 -1.32 4.45 16.41
C ALA A 76 -0.14 5.32 15.93
N LEU A 77 -0.40 6.35 15.12
CA LEU A 77 0.61 7.29 14.62
C LEU A 77 1.36 8.01 15.75
N ARG A 78 0.65 8.46 16.80
CA ARG A 78 1.22 9.27 17.87
C ARG A 78 1.94 8.47 18.94
N LYS A 79 1.39 7.31 19.33
CA LYS A 79 1.81 6.54 20.50
C LYS A 79 2.69 5.34 20.15
N LEU A 80 2.41 4.64 19.06
CA LEU A 80 3.10 3.38 18.71
C LEU A 80 4.27 3.62 17.74
N LYS A 81 5.25 4.38 18.20
CA LYS A 81 6.40 4.82 17.38
C LYS A 81 7.41 3.71 17.10
N ASN A 82 7.41 2.65 17.89
CA ASN A 82 8.28 1.48 17.72
C ASN A 82 7.48 0.26 17.25
N SER A 83 6.23 0.43 16.78
CA SER A 83 5.47 -0.68 16.24
C SER A 83 6.14 -1.28 15.00
N SER A 84 5.91 -2.58 14.78
CA SER A 84 6.41 -3.32 13.61
C SER A 84 6.12 -2.59 12.30
N MET A 85 4.89 -2.07 12.15
CA MET A 85 4.49 -1.25 11.01
C MET A 85 5.32 0.04 10.89
N ARG A 86 5.49 0.78 11.99
CA ARG A 86 6.25 2.05 11.97
C ARG A 86 7.72 1.83 11.63
N LEU A 87 8.34 0.81 12.21
CA LEU A 87 9.74 0.48 11.94
C LEU A 87 9.96 0.07 10.50
N GLY A 88 9.06 -0.77 9.93
CA GLY A 88 9.12 -1.17 8.53
C GLY A 88 8.98 0.02 7.56
N ILE A 89 8.07 0.95 7.83
CA ILE A 89 7.91 2.17 7.02
C ILE A 89 9.14 3.09 7.16
N ASN A 90 9.74 3.19 8.37
CA ASN A 90 10.97 3.95 8.56
C ASN A 90 12.14 3.35 7.76
N CYS A 91 12.20 2.03 7.62
CA CYS A 91 13.20 1.34 6.80
C CYS A 91 13.10 1.73 5.32
N VAL A 92 11.88 1.91 4.81
CA VAL A 92 11.66 2.44 3.46
C VAL A 92 12.08 3.91 3.36
N LYS A 93 11.76 4.72 4.37
CA LYS A 93 12.19 6.12 4.40
C LYS A 93 13.70 6.30 4.38
N SER A 94 14.44 5.44 5.10
CA SER A 94 15.91 5.45 5.12
C SER A 94 16.54 4.85 3.85
N MET A 95 15.75 4.39 2.90
CA MET A 95 16.18 3.71 1.66
C MET A 95 16.94 2.39 1.91
N GLU A 96 16.78 1.80 3.08
CA GLU A 96 17.29 0.47 3.39
C GLU A 96 16.39 -0.66 2.87
N CYS A 97 15.11 -0.32 2.61
CA CYS A 97 14.13 -1.19 1.98
C CYS A 97 13.51 -0.49 0.77
N ASP A 98 13.23 -1.25 -0.28
CA ASP A 98 12.60 -0.76 -1.52
C ASP A 98 11.06 -0.73 -1.41
N GLY A 99 10.48 -1.44 -0.45
CA GLY A 99 9.03 -1.48 -0.20
C GLY A 99 8.68 -2.04 1.17
N PHE A 100 7.41 -1.88 1.56
CA PHE A 100 6.86 -2.37 2.82
C PHE A 100 5.55 -3.11 2.59
N VAL A 101 5.37 -4.24 3.27
CA VAL A 101 4.16 -5.07 3.21
C VAL A 101 3.60 -5.27 4.62
N SER A 102 2.33 -5.03 4.79
CA SER A 102 1.58 -5.29 6.02
C SER A 102 0.17 -5.78 5.68
N ALA A 103 -0.32 -6.75 6.43
CA ALA A 103 -1.71 -7.18 6.42
C ALA A 103 -2.51 -6.58 7.60
N GLY A 104 -1.93 -5.57 8.28
CA GLY A 104 -2.52 -4.95 9.46
C GLY A 104 -3.53 -3.85 9.14
N ASN A 105 -3.76 -2.98 10.15
CA ASN A 105 -4.72 -1.89 10.09
C ASN A 105 -4.43 -0.91 8.94
N THR A 106 -5.31 -0.90 7.94
CA THR A 106 -5.15 -0.10 6.70
C THR A 106 -5.13 1.40 7.00
N GLY A 107 -5.99 1.88 7.90
CA GLY A 107 -6.02 3.31 8.26
C GLY A 107 -4.73 3.75 8.95
N ALA A 108 -4.18 2.93 9.84
CA ALA A 108 -2.89 3.19 10.49
C ALA A 108 -1.74 3.16 9.47
N LEU A 109 -1.73 2.18 8.56
CA LEU A 109 -0.75 2.09 7.48
C LEU A 109 -0.74 3.37 6.63
N MET A 110 -1.91 3.83 6.21
CA MET A 110 -2.05 5.05 5.41
C MET A 110 -1.60 6.30 6.17
N ALA A 111 -2.04 6.47 7.43
CA ALA A 111 -1.69 7.62 8.26
C ALA A 111 -0.17 7.68 8.53
N ILE A 112 0.43 6.54 8.89
CA ILE A 112 1.86 6.44 9.18
C ILE A 112 2.67 6.66 7.90
N SER A 113 2.29 6.03 6.79
CA SER A 113 2.98 6.20 5.50
C SER A 113 2.96 7.65 5.04
N LYS A 114 1.79 8.31 5.06
CA LYS A 114 1.68 9.73 4.73
C LYS A 114 2.56 10.60 5.62
N PHE A 115 2.60 10.34 6.92
CA PHE A 115 3.40 11.13 7.87
C PHE A 115 4.90 10.92 7.67
N VAL A 116 5.34 9.67 7.50
CA VAL A 116 6.76 9.30 7.46
C VAL A 116 7.37 9.54 6.10
N LEU A 117 6.74 9.03 5.05
CA LEU A 117 7.27 9.07 3.67
C LEU A 117 6.95 10.41 3.01
N LYS A 118 5.88 11.06 3.44
CA LYS A 118 5.29 12.24 2.79
C LYS A 118 4.62 11.88 1.46
N THR A 119 4.00 12.87 0.83
CA THR A 119 3.46 12.77 -0.51
C THR A 119 4.39 13.47 -1.50
N ILE A 120 4.35 13.09 -2.76
CA ILE A 120 5.03 13.82 -3.82
C ILE A 120 4.33 15.15 -4.07
N LYS A 121 5.07 16.13 -4.61
CA LYS A 121 4.50 17.46 -4.90
C LYS A 121 3.30 17.35 -5.84
N GLY A 122 2.21 17.98 -5.48
CA GLY A 122 0.95 17.96 -6.25
C GLY A 122 0.00 16.81 -5.89
N ILE A 123 0.36 15.96 -4.93
CA ILE A 123 -0.53 14.90 -4.39
C ILE A 123 -0.80 15.18 -2.92
N ASP A 124 -2.05 15.43 -2.58
CA ASP A 124 -2.45 15.79 -1.21
C ASP A 124 -2.66 14.56 -0.32
N ARG A 125 -3.16 13.48 -0.92
CA ARG A 125 -3.47 12.23 -0.21
C ARG A 125 -2.97 11.01 -0.98
N PRO A 126 -2.40 10.01 -0.29
CA PRO A 126 -2.18 8.71 -0.90
C PRO A 126 -3.54 8.02 -1.18
N ALA A 127 -3.55 7.09 -2.12
CA ALA A 127 -4.71 6.28 -2.46
C ALA A 127 -4.34 4.80 -2.50
N ILE A 128 -5.29 3.93 -2.20
CA ILE A 128 -5.13 2.48 -2.38
C ILE A 128 -5.48 2.12 -3.81
N ALA A 129 -4.49 1.66 -4.56
CA ALA A 129 -4.67 1.15 -5.91
C ALA A 129 -4.89 -0.36 -5.89
N GLY A 130 -5.91 -0.81 -6.59
CA GLY A 130 -6.15 -2.24 -6.84
C GLY A 130 -6.21 -2.54 -8.31
N ILE A 131 -5.75 -3.73 -8.69
CA ILE A 131 -5.85 -4.25 -10.05
C ILE A 131 -6.98 -5.28 -10.08
N LEU A 132 -8.05 -4.97 -10.81
CA LEU A 132 -9.19 -5.85 -10.96
C LEU A 132 -9.20 -6.53 -12.33
N PRO A 133 -9.51 -7.83 -12.41
CA PRO A 133 -9.70 -8.52 -13.68
C PRO A 133 -10.99 -8.04 -14.35
N THR A 134 -10.94 -7.92 -15.67
CA THR A 134 -12.10 -7.58 -16.50
C THR A 134 -12.21 -8.54 -17.68
N MET A 135 -13.31 -8.52 -18.40
CA MET A 135 -13.49 -9.37 -19.58
C MET A 135 -12.46 -9.12 -20.70
N LYS A 136 -11.82 -7.95 -20.71
CA LYS A 136 -10.85 -7.54 -21.75
C LYS A 136 -9.43 -7.35 -21.19
N GLY A 137 -9.13 -7.83 -19.97
CA GLY A 137 -7.83 -7.69 -19.35
C GLY A 137 -7.90 -7.23 -17.92
N GLN A 138 -7.20 -6.15 -17.56
CA GLN A 138 -7.10 -5.63 -16.21
C GLN A 138 -7.45 -4.14 -16.17
N THR A 139 -8.01 -3.70 -15.04
CA THR A 139 -8.24 -2.29 -14.77
C THR A 139 -7.67 -1.91 -13.41
N VAL A 140 -7.14 -0.71 -13.32
CA VAL A 140 -6.69 -0.13 -12.06
C VAL A 140 -7.83 0.67 -11.46
N VAL A 141 -8.15 0.43 -10.20
CA VAL A 141 -9.16 1.18 -9.45
C VAL A 141 -8.47 1.96 -8.33
N LEU A 142 -8.73 3.24 -8.24
CA LEU A 142 -8.33 4.16 -7.17
C LEU A 142 -9.54 5.02 -6.78
N ASP A 143 -9.80 5.25 -5.56
CA ASP A 143 -9.24 4.76 -4.31
C ASP A 143 -10.10 3.62 -3.76
N LEU A 144 -9.50 2.61 -3.20
CA LEU A 144 -10.21 1.47 -2.60
C LEU A 144 -10.44 1.66 -1.09
N GLY A 145 -11.02 2.82 -0.72
CA GLY A 145 -11.52 3.08 0.63
C GLY A 145 -10.51 3.64 1.63
N ALA A 146 -9.34 4.11 1.19
CA ALA A 146 -8.43 4.84 2.08
C ALA A 146 -8.92 6.24 2.41
N ASN A 147 -9.72 6.84 1.52
CA ASN A 147 -10.26 8.17 1.66
C ASN A 147 -11.79 8.11 1.56
N VAL A 148 -12.48 8.34 2.68
CA VAL A 148 -13.96 8.33 2.74
C VAL A 148 -14.52 9.56 2.03
N ASP A 149 -14.01 10.74 2.39
CA ASP A 149 -14.41 12.02 1.81
C ASP A 149 -13.34 12.54 0.87
N CYS A 150 -13.66 12.61 -0.42
CA CYS A 150 -12.77 13.13 -1.45
C CYS A 150 -13.30 14.46 -1.99
N THR A 151 -12.39 15.41 -2.21
CA THR A 151 -12.69 16.62 -2.99
C THR A 151 -12.55 16.34 -4.48
N ASN A 152 -12.99 17.28 -5.31
CA ASN A 152 -12.74 17.25 -6.75
C ASN A 152 -11.23 17.10 -7.06
N GLU A 153 -10.39 17.90 -6.42
CA GLU A 153 -8.95 17.87 -6.62
C GLU A 153 -8.35 16.49 -6.27
N ASN A 154 -8.85 15.82 -5.22
CA ASN A 154 -8.39 14.48 -4.88
C ASN A 154 -8.73 13.47 -6.00
N LEU A 155 -9.94 13.53 -6.55
CA LEU A 155 -10.33 12.63 -7.64
C LEU A 155 -9.52 12.86 -8.91
N VAL A 156 -9.20 14.13 -9.24
CA VAL A 156 -8.29 14.47 -10.34
C VAL A 156 -6.91 13.89 -10.10
N GLN A 157 -6.36 14.05 -8.89
CA GLN A 157 -5.06 13.48 -8.52
C GLN A 157 -5.07 11.95 -8.61
N PHE A 158 -6.12 11.28 -8.15
CA PHE A 158 -6.25 9.81 -8.25
C PHE A 158 -6.33 9.35 -9.71
N ALA A 159 -7.02 10.09 -10.57
CA ALA A 159 -7.07 9.80 -12.00
C ALA A 159 -5.67 9.86 -12.65
N LEU A 160 -4.89 10.90 -12.34
CA LEU A 160 -3.50 11.05 -12.81
C LEU A 160 -2.59 9.95 -12.27
N MET A 161 -2.72 9.59 -10.98
CA MET A 161 -1.98 8.47 -10.37
C MET A 161 -2.33 7.15 -11.05
N GLY A 162 -3.61 6.91 -11.33
CA GLY A 162 -4.09 5.70 -12.01
C GLY A 162 -3.60 5.60 -13.45
N ASP A 163 -3.54 6.71 -14.18
CA ASP A 163 -2.97 6.78 -15.53
C ASP A 163 -1.49 6.38 -15.53
N VAL A 164 -0.70 7.00 -14.67
CA VAL A 164 0.75 6.70 -14.53
C VAL A 164 0.98 5.27 -14.09
N PHE A 165 0.23 4.78 -13.11
CA PHE A 165 0.31 3.41 -12.62
C PHE A 165 0.01 2.40 -13.74
N SER A 166 -1.06 2.62 -14.50
CA SER A 166 -1.46 1.76 -15.62
C SER A 166 -0.38 1.71 -16.72
N LYS A 167 0.26 2.84 -17.01
CA LYS A 167 1.35 2.92 -17.98
C LYS A 167 2.59 2.17 -17.54
N ILE A 168 3.01 2.38 -16.29
CA ILE A 168 4.29 1.85 -15.79
C ILE A 168 4.16 0.39 -15.35
N VAL A 169 3.11 0.05 -14.60
CA VAL A 169 2.96 -1.28 -13.99
C VAL A 169 2.30 -2.28 -14.92
N LEU A 170 1.26 -1.87 -15.65
CA LEU A 170 0.53 -2.75 -16.57
C LEU A 170 1.00 -2.63 -18.03
N GLY A 171 1.89 -1.70 -18.35
CA GLY A 171 2.39 -1.50 -19.71
C GLY A 171 1.33 -0.98 -20.71
N ILE A 172 0.23 -0.42 -20.22
CA ILE A 172 -0.87 0.09 -21.04
C ILE A 172 -0.46 1.45 -21.64
N LYS A 173 -0.18 1.49 -22.94
CA LYS A 173 0.34 2.71 -23.59
C LYS A 173 -0.62 3.89 -23.53
N LYS A 174 -1.93 3.64 -23.66
CA LYS A 174 -2.99 4.65 -23.65
C LYS A 174 -4.13 4.21 -22.74
N PRO A 175 -4.04 4.39 -21.41
CA PRO A 175 -5.11 4.06 -20.50
C PRO A 175 -6.35 4.91 -20.78
N VAL A 176 -7.51 4.30 -20.63
CA VAL A 176 -8.80 5.02 -20.67
C VAL A 176 -9.22 5.25 -19.23
N LEU A 177 -9.44 6.52 -18.87
CA LEU A 177 -9.89 6.92 -17.55
C LEU A 177 -11.42 6.98 -17.49
N GLY A 178 -11.97 6.48 -16.40
CA GLY A 178 -13.40 6.58 -16.09
C GLY A 178 -13.61 6.97 -14.62
N LEU A 179 -14.63 7.76 -14.36
CA LEU A 179 -15.10 8.04 -13.02
C LEU A 179 -16.20 7.05 -12.66
N LEU A 180 -16.02 6.31 -11.55
CA LEU A 180 -17.08 5.44 -11.04
C LEU A 180 -18.27 6.30 -10.61
N ASN A 181 -19.44 5.97 -11.12
CA ASN A 181 -20.65 6.74 -10.91
C ASN A 181 -21.88 5.81 -10.83
N VAL A 182 -23.01 6.34 -10.35
CA VAL A 182 -24.30 5.61 -10.21
C VAL A 182 -25.03 5.37 -11.53
N GLY A 183 -24.52 5.89 -12.63
CA GLY A 183 -25.07 5.73 -13.98
C GLY A 183 -24.16 6.41 -15.01
N SER A 184 -24.42 6.15 -16.30
CA SER A 184 -23.62 6.67 -17.43
C SER A 184 -24.11 8.01 -17.98
N GLU A 185 -25.30 8.45 -17.59
CA GLU A 185 -25.91 9.68 -18.09
C GLU A 185 -25.25 10.92 -17.44
N HIS A 186 -25.04 11.98 -18.17
CA HIS A 186 -24.44 13.24 -17.73
C HIS A 186 -25.10 13.88 -16.49
N ILE A 187 -26.39 13.61 -16.28
CA ILE A 187 -27.14 14.13 -15.14
C ILE A 187 -26.86 13.36 -13.83
N LYS A 188 -26.30 12.15 -13.94
CA LYS A 188 -26.04 11.28 -12.78
C LYS A 188 -24.79 11.70 -12.01
N GLY A 189 -24.73 11.27 -10.76
CA GLY A 189 -23.62 11.58 -9.86
C GLY A 189 -23.81 12.87 -9.08
N ASN A 190 -23.01 12.99 -8.02
CA ASN A 190 -22.95 14.19 -7.19
C ASN A 190 -22.16 15.32 -7.87
N SER A 191 -22.18 16.50 -7.29
CA SER A 191 -21.50 17.68 -7.83
C SER A 191 -19.99 17.48 -7.99
N ILE A 192 -19.35 16.75 -7.05
CA ILE A 192 -17.91 16.49 -7.07
C ILE A 192 -17.54 15.67 -8.31
N VAL A 193 -18.27 14.56 -8.58
CA VAL A 193 -18.00 13.70 -9.74
C VAL A 193 -18.19 14.45 -11.04
N LYS A 194 -19.24 15.28 -11.15
CA LYS A 194 -19.51 16.11 -12.34
C LYS A 194 -18.39 17.13 -12.58
N GLN A 195 -17.98 17.83 -11.52
CA GLN A 195 -16.89 18.81 -11.62
C GLN A 195 -15.57 18.12 -12.00
N THR A 196 -15.27 16.97 -11.39
CA THR A 196 -14.07 16.18 -11.71
C THR A 196 -14.04 15.78 -13.19
N PHE A 197 -15.19 15.37 -13.74
CA PHE A 197 -15.29 15.00 -15.15
C PHE A 197 -14.96 16.17 -16.08
N GLU A 198 -15.48 17.36 -15.80
CA GLU A 198 -15.17 18.56 -16.59
C GLU A 198 -13.70 18.97 -16.50
N ASP A 199 -13.09 18.83 -15.32
CA ASP A 199 -11.68 19.17 -15.14
C ASP A 199 -10.74 18.17 -15.80
N LEU A 200 -11.06 16.87 -15.76
CA LEU A 200 -10.31 15.84 -16.47
C LEU A 200 -10.38 16.01 -17.99
N LYS A 201 -11.52 16.44 -18.54
CA LYS A 201 -11.65 16.78 -19.97
C LYS A 201 -10.69 17.89 -20.39
N LYS A 202 -10.58 18.96 -19.58
CA LYS A 202 -9.64 20.06 -19.87
C LYS A 202 -8.19 19.60 -19.88
N ILE A 203 -7.81 18.69 -18.97
CA ILE A 203 -6.46 18.13 -18.89
C ILE A 203 -6.18 17.22 -20.10
N SER A 204 -7.15 16.41 -20.53
CA SER A 204 -6.97 15.49 -21.65
C SER A 204 -6.92 16.15 -23.03
N SER A 205 -7.34 17.43 -23.12
CA SER A 205 -7.31 18.22 -24.36
C SER A 205 -6.02 19.02 -24.55
N GLN A 206 -5.11 18.96 -23.60
CA GLN A 206 -3.76 19.53 -23.69
C GLN A 206 -2.74 18.46 -24.05
#